data_c595aaac27afdde7229789996042250e
#
_entry.id   c595aaac27afdde7229789996042250e
#
_cell.length_a   1.000
_cell.length_b   1.000
_cell.length_c   1.000
_cell.angle_alpha   90.00
_cell.angle_beta   90.00
_cell.angle_gamma   90.00
#
_symmetry.space_group_name_H-M   'P 1'
#
loop_
_entity.id
_entity.type
_entity.pdbx_description
1 polymer ?
#
loop_
_entity_poly.entity_id
_entity_poly.type
_entity_poly.pdbx_seq_one_letter_code
_entity_poly.pdbx_strand_id
1 'polypeptide(L)'
;MDRPEFYRFHQGDRVLPFAAAEYDARLAGLRRHMADTGVEACVFTSMHNIAYYSGFLYCAFGRPYGLVVTPSESVTISAGIDAAQPWRRCHGDNITYTD
;
A
#
# COMPACT_ATOMS: atom_id res chain seq x y z
N MET A 1 14.04 4.23 -0.45
CA MET A 1 13.66 5.57 -0.94
C MET A 1 13.99 6.58 0.13
N ASP A 2 14.96 7.45 -0.13
CA ASP A 2 15.50 8.37 0.88
C ASP A 2 14.84 9.75 0.79
N ARG A 3 13.55 9.76 1.02
CA ARG A 3 12.76 10.99 0.97
C ARG A 3 11.95 11.12 2.26
N PRO A 4 12.54 11.70 3.30
CA PRO A 4 11.88 11.77 4.62
C PRO A 4 10.50 12.42 4.59
N GLU A 5 10.29 13.36 3.68
CA GLU A 5 9.01 14.04 3.55
C GLU A 5 7.87 13.09 3.16
N PHE A 6 8.17 11.95 2.54
CA PHE A 6 7.16 10.97 2.18
C PHE A 6 6.72 10.14 3.37
N TYR A 7 7.53 10.08 4.42
CA TYR A 7 7.31 9.20 5.57
C TYR A 7 6.94 9.95 6.84
N ARG A 8 6.74 11.25 6.77
CA ARG A 8 6.51 12.08 7.95
C ARG A 8 5.25 11.73 8.72
N PHE A 9 4.33 11.00 8.10
CA PHE A 9 3.09 10.59 8.72
C PHE A 9 3.10 9.13 9.19
N HIS A 10 4.26 8.50 9.31
CA HIS A 10 4.40 7.17 9.88
C HIS A 10 4.29 7.27 11.41
N GLN A 11 3.07 7.38 11.91
CA GLN A 11 2.80 7.62 13.33
C GLN A 11 1.66 6.73 13.81
N GLY A 12 1.79 6.24 15.05
CA GLY A 12 0.77 5.44 15.70
C GLY A 12 0.90 3.96 15.41
N ASP A 13 0.07 3.17 16.05
CA ASP A 13 0.08 1.71 15.87
C ASP A 13 -0.69 1.32 14.63
N ARG A 14 -0.16 0.33 13.90
CA ARG A 14 -0.84 -0.23 12.74
C ARG A 14 -1.93 -1.19 13.20
N VAL A 15 -3.14 -0.99 12.66
CA VAL A 15 -4.27 -1.88 12.93
C VAL A 15 -4.80 -2.37 11.59
N LEU A 16 -4.76 -3.69 11.39
CA LEU A 16 -5.17 -4.32 10.14
C LEU A 16 -6.27 -5.35 10.40
N PRO A 17 -7.19 -5.55 9.42
CA PRO A 17 -8.26 -6.55 9.57
C PRO A 17 -7.75 -7.99 9.69
N PHE A 18 -6.61 -8.28 9.07
CA PHE A 18 -6.01 -9.61 9.07
C PHE A 18 -4.57 -9.53 9.56
N ALA A 19 -4.02 -10.68 9.97
CA ALA A 19 -2.63 -10.76 10.39
C ALA A 19 -1.66 -10.45 9.24
N ALA A 20 -0.47 -9.95 9.57
CA ALA A 20 0.55 -9.64 8.57
C ALA A 20 0.88 -10.84 7.68
N ALA A 21 0.91 -12.06 8.24
CA ALA A 21 1.19 -13.27 7.49
C ALA A 21 0.19 -13.51 6.36
N GLU A 22 -1.07 -13.11 6.53
CA GLU A 22 -2.08 -13.24 5.48
C GLU A 22 -1.77 -12.34 4.30
N TYR A 23 -1.38 -11.09 4.57
CA TYR A 23 -1.00 -10.17 3.50
C TYR A 23 0.28 -10.60 2.81
N ASP A 24 1.24 -11.10 3.57
CA ASP A 24 2.49 -11.64 3.00
C ASP A 24 2.20 -12.81 2.06
N ALA A 25 1.26 -13.69 2.42
CA ALA A 25 0.88 -14.81 1.56
C ALA A 25 0.23 -14.34 0.27
N ARG A 26 -0.64 -13.34 0.34
CA ARG A 26 -1.30 -12.76 -0.84
C ARG A 26 -0.28 -12.11 -1.77
N LEU A 27 0.66 -11.34 -1.21
CA LEU A 27 1.73 -10.71 -1.98
C LEU A 27 2.66 -11.76 -2.61
N ALA A 28 2.97 -12.83 -1.88
CA ALA A 28 3.80 -13.90 -2.43
C ALA A 28 3.14 -14.56 -3.65
N GLY A 29 1.82 -14.76 -3.60
CA GLY A 29 1.08 -15.29 -4.75
C GLY A 29 1.13 -14.37 -5.95
N LEU A 30 0.94 -13.06 -5.73
CA LEU A 30 1.04 -12.06 -6.78
C LEU A 30 2.46 -12.01 -7.37
N ARG A 31 3.47 -12.04 -6.51
CA ARG A 31 4.86 -11.97 -6.95
C ARG A 31 5.28 -13.20 -7.76
N ARG A 32 4.76 -14.37 -7.42
CA ARG A 32 4.98 -15.58 -8.27
C ARG A 32 4.40 -15.38 -9.65
N HIS A 33 3.19 -14.84 -9.73
CA HIS A 33 2.56 -14.56 -11.03
C HIS A 33 3.35 -13.50 -11.81
N MET A 34 3.84 -12.47 -11.13
CA MET A 34 4.69 -11.45 -11.76
C MET A 34 5.96 -12.07 -12.35
N ALA A 35 6.62 -12.95 -11.59
CA ALA A 35 7.83 -13.62 -12.07
C ALA A 35 7.53 -14.50 -13.28
N ASP A 36 6.42 -15.26 -13.23
CA ASP A 36 6.04 -16.16 -14.31
C ASP A 36 5.70 -15.42 -15.60
N THR A 37 5.19 -14.21 -15.51
CA THR A 37 4.76 -13.41 -16.67
C THR A 37 5.76 -12.32 -17.06
N GLY A 38 6.87 -12.17 -16.31
CA GLY A 38 7.89 -11.17 -16.62
C GLY A 38 7.49 -9.75 -16.22
N VAL A 39 6.54 -9.59 -15.30
CA VAL A 39 6.09 -8.28 -14.83
C VAL A 39 6.96 -7.86 -13.66
N GLU A 40 7.52 -6.65 -13.73
CA GLU A 40 8.44 -6.13 -12.70
C GLU A 40 7.74 -5.33 -11.62
N ALA A 41 6.57 -4.77 -11.92
CA ALA A 41 5.80 -4.00 -10.95
C ALA A 41 4.32 -4.01 -11.33
N CYS A 42 3.46 -3.98 -10.31
CA CYS A 42 2.02 -3.83 -10.50
C CYS A 42 1.55 -2.57 -9.80
N VAL A 43 0.68 -1.83 -10.46
CA VAL A 43 0.03 -0.64 -9.91
C VAL A 43 -1.46 -0.91 -9.84
N PHE A 44 -2.01 -0.79 -8.65
CA PHE A 44 -3.45 -0.99 -8.43
C PHE A 44 -4.10 0.34 -8.06
N THR A 45 -5.21 0.62 -8.70
CA THR A 45 -6.03 1.80 -8.40
C THR A 45 -7.44 1.41 -7.97
N SER A 46 -7.79 0.13 -8.04
CA SER A 46 -9.05 -0.40 -7.58
C SER A 46 -9.05 -0.52 -6.06
N MET A 47 -10.07 0.02 -5.42
CA MET A 47 -10.25 -0.05 -3.97
C MET A 47 -10.19 -1.49 -3.46
N HIS A 48 -10.80 -2.43 -4.19
CA HIS A 48 -10.83 -3.84 -3.78
C HIS A 48 -9.45 -4.48 -3.82
N ASN A 49 -8.68 -4.22 -4.87
CA ASN A 49 -7.34 -4.78 -4.99
C ASN A 49 -6.38 -4.18 -3.98
N ILE A 50 -6.48 -2.88 -3.73
CA ILE A 50 -5.65 -2.20 -2.74
C ILE A 50 -5.94 -2.79 -1.36
N ALA A 51 -7.19 -2.98 -1.01
CA ALA A 51 -7.59 -3.58 0.28
C ALA A 51 -7.11 -5.03 0.39
N TYR A 52 -7.22 -5.80 -0.70
CA TYR A 52 -6.83 -7.21 -0.69
C TYR A 52 -5.35 -7.40 -0.37
N TYR A 53 -4.47 -6.62 -1.00
CA TYR A 53 -3.02 -6.79 -0.86
C TYR A 53 -2.40 -5.96 0.26
N SER A 54 -3.02 -4.87 0.67
CA SER A 54 -2.44 -3.97 1.67
C SER A 54 -3.28 -3.80 2.93
N GLY A 55 -4.54 -4.23 2.90
CA GLY A 55 -5.46 -3.99 4.00
C GLY A 55 -6.01 -2.57 4.04
N PHE A 56 -5.53 -1.70 3.16
CA PHE A 56 -5.95 -0.31 3.16
C PHE A 56 -7.25 -0.14 2.40
N LEU A 57 -8.33 0.00 3.14
CA LEU A 57 -9.63 0.32 2.59
C LEU A 57 -9.97 1.76 2.96
N TYR A 58 -9.99 2.62 1.98
CA TYR A 58 -10.22 4.03 2.21
C TYR A 58 -11.26 4.56 1.22
N CYS A 59 -12.25 5.23 1.76
CA CYS A 59 -13.31 5.85 0.96
C CYS A 59 -12.92 7.31 0.71
N ALA A 60 -12.04 7.53 -0.27
CA ALA A 60 -11.51 8.85 -0.56
C ALA A 60 -12.31 9.50 -1.67
N PHE A 61 -13.31 10.25 -1.31
CA PHE A 61 -14.06 11.02 -2.29
C PHE A 61 -13.15 12.11 -2.88
N GLY A 62 -12.86 11.97 -4.17
CA GLY A 62 -12.11 12.96 -4.91
C GLY A 62 -10.60 12.95 -4.73
N ARG A 63 -10.05 12.05 -3.91
CA ARG A 63 -8.60 11.96 -3.72
C ARG A 63 -8.08 10.62 -4.21
N PRO A 64 -7.28 10.61 -5.28
CA PRO A 64 -6.71 9.34 -5.78
C PRO A 64 -5.76 8.71 -4.76
N TYR A 65 -5.78 7.41 -4.69
CA TYR A 65 -4.79 6.64 -3.98
C TYR A 65 -4.50 5.36 -4.75
N GLY A 66 -3.37 4.75 -4.46
CA GLY A 66 -2.95 3.58 -5.21
C GLY A 66 -2.06 2.66 -4.41
N LEU A 67 -1.73 1.53 -5.00
CA LEU A 67 -0.81 0.55 -4.45
C LEU A 67 0.17 0.13 -5.53
N VAL A 68 1.46 0.14 -5.22
CA VAL A 68 2.52 -0.36 -6.09
C VAL A 68 3.14 -1.58 -5.43
N VAL A 69 3.21 -2.69 -6.16
CA VAL A 69 3.84 -3.92 -5.70
C VAL A 69 5.00 -4.26 -6.62
N THR A 70 6.17 -4.45 -6.04
CA THR A 70 7.38 -4.92 -6.71
C THR A 70 7.78 -6.28 -6.13
N PRO A 71 8.82 -6.95 -6.67
CA PRO A 71 9.28 -8.21 -6.08
C PRO A 71 9.69 -8.10 -4.61
N SER A 72 10.06 -6.92 -4.14
CA SER A 72 10.55 -6.74 -2.77
C SER A 72 9.75 -5.75 -1.93
N GLU A 73 8.86 -4.96 -2.53
CA GLU A 73 8.17 -3.88 -1.82
C GLU A 73 6.68 -3.87 -2.11
N SER A 74 5.93 -3.31 -1.19
CA SER A 74 4.51 -3.03 -1.33
C SER A 74 4.27 -1.66 -0.71
N VAL A 75 3.85 -0.69 -1.51
CA VAL A 75 3.77 0.71 -1.09
C VAL A 75 2.42 1.29 -1.49
N THR A 76 1.67 1.77 -0.50
CA THR A 76 0.46 2.56 -0.78
C THR A 76 0.84 4.02 -0.96
N ILE A 77 0.15 4.68 -1.87
CA ILE A 77 0.35 6.10 -2.19
C ILE A 77 -0.96 6.81 -1.91
N SER A 78 -0.93 7.82 -1.05
CA SER A 78 -2.14 8.51 -0.61
C SER A 78 -1.88 10.01 -0.40
N ALA A 79 -2.97 10.78 -0.30
CA ALA A 79 -2.86 12.23 -0.11
C ALA A 79 -2.33 12.55 1.29
N GLY A 80 -1.42 13.52 1.37
CA GLY A 80 -0.85 13.93 2.65
C GLY A 80 -1.86 14.53 3.61
N ILE A 81 -2.96 15.04 3.10
CA ILE A 81 -4.03 15.59 3.94
C ILE A 81 -4.69 14.54 4.83
N ASP A 82 -4.57 13.26 4.46
CA ASP A 82 -5.11 12.15 5.28
C ASP A 82 -4.20 11.80 6.44
N ALA A 83 -3.02 12.40 6.50
CA ALA A 83 -2.04 12.27 7.57
C ALA A 83 -1.62 10.81 7.80
N ALA A 84 -1.61 10.35 9.05
CA ALA A 84 -1.09 9.03 9.40
C ALA A 84 -2.10 7.90 9.22
N GLN A 85 -3.36 8.19 8.87
CA GLN A 85 -4.38 7.15 8.74
C GLN A 85 -4.02 6.08 7.71
N PRO A 86 -3.57 6.43 6.49
CA PRO A 86 -3.19 5.40 5.52
C PRO A 86 -2.08 4.50 6.03
N TRP A 87 -1.07 5.06 6.67
CA TRP A 87 0.03 4.27 7.19
C TRP A 87 -0.42 3.30 8.28
N ARG A 88 -1.30 3.75 9.20
CA ARG A 88 -1.80 2.90 10.28
C ARG A 88 -2.67 1.75 9.79
N ARG A 89 -3.24 1.87 8.59
CA ARG A 89 -4.21 0.91 8.05
C ARG A 89 -3.68 0.06 6.92
N CYS A 90 -2.38 0.13 6.62
CA CYS A 90 -1.84 -0.64 5.51
C CYS A 90 -0.75 -1.61 5.96
N HIS A 91 -0.68 -2.73 5.26
CA HIS A 91 0.44 -3.65 5.33
C HIS A 91 1.45 -3.22 4.26
N GLY A 92 2.73 -3.17 4.62
CA GLY A 92 3.76 -2.64 3.75
C GLY A 92 4.04 -1.18 4.08
N ASP A 93 4.56 -0.45 3.13
CA ASP A 93 4.92 0.95 3.32
C ASP A 93 3.83 1.88 2.81
N ASN A 94 3.96 3.15 3.16
CA ASN A 94 3.04 4.19 2.70
C ASN A 94 3.82 5.46 2.43
N ILE A 95 3.58 6.04 1.27
CA ILE A 95 4.10 7.37 0.94
C ILE A 95 2.94 8.30 0.63
N THR A 96 3.17 9.59 0.81
CA THR A 96 2.14 10.60 0.60
C THR A 96 2.57 11.60 -0.47
N TYR A 97 1.57 12.11 -1.17
CA TYR A 97 1.78 13.21 -2.12
C TYR A 97 1.10 14.46 -1.58
N THR A 98 1.59 15.62 -2.00
CA THR A 98 0.94 16.91 -1.71
C THR A 98 0.09 17.33 -2.90
N ASP A 99 -1.08 17.84 -2.59
CA ASP A 99 -2.00 18.36 -3.61
C ASP A 99 -2.45 19.78 -3.30
#